data_3726e626960fafd81ac187c5990f0314
#
_entry.id   3726e626960fafd81ac187c5990f0314
#
_cell.length_a   1.000
_cell.length_b   1.000
_cell.length_c   1.000
_cell.angle_alpha   90.00
_cell.angle_beta   90.00
_cell.angle_gamma   90.00
#
_symmetry.space_group_name_H-M   'P 1'
#
loop_
_entity.id
_entity.type
_entity.pdbx_description
1 polymer ?
#
loop_
_entity_poly.entity_id
_entity_poly.type
_entity_poly.pdbx_seq_one_letter_code
_entity_poly.pdbx_strand_id
1 'polypeptide(L)'
;GVQAAPLQVGTTVRRGRYTNDPFFAFTYGGRPSSDFLSSWKSERTIRRLDDARNEHTVTYTDPATGLIVRSAGIEYLDFPTIEWTLYFENTGVADTPILSDIQAIDIRIERNDAGEFTLHRHTGDICAPESYQPHLETMPPKSETHIANTGGRPTQSAFPYFNIEWPGEGLICVVSWAGQWAAQFARDEANGLRIRAGQELTHFTLHPGEEVRSPMVVLQFYKGDWLRAQNVWRRWMFAHNLPRPGGKPLKPQSSLCTGNYYPN
;
A
#
# COMPACT_ATOMS: atom_id res chain seq x y z
N GLY A 1 4.81 -26.70 -1.07
CA GLY A 1 5.04 -25.47 -1.80
C GLY A 1 3.70 -24.93 -2.29
N VAL A 2 3.22 -23.84 -1.69
CA VAL A 2 2.05 -23.11 -2.22
C VAL A 2 2.60 -22.25 -3.35
N GLN A 3 2.35 -22.64 -4.59
CA GLN A 3 2.59 -21.78 -5.74
C GLN A 3 1.62 -20.61 -5.64
N ALA A 4 2.12 -19.43 -5.30
CA ALA A 4 1.36 -18.20 -5.43
C ALA A 4 1.15 -17.95 -6.93
N ALA A 5 -0.10 -17.70 -7.34
CA ALA A 5 -0.36 -17.21 -8.68
C ALA A 5 0.32 -15.85 -8.86
N PRO A 6 0.98 -15.58 -10.00
CA PRO A 6 1.66 -14.32 -10.23
C PRO A 6 0.66 -13.15 -10.17
N LEU A 7 0.96 -12.16 -9.35
CA LEU A 7 0.22 -10.92 -9.22
C LEU A 7 0.70 -9.94 -10.30
N GLN A 8 -0.18 -9.43 -11.14
CA GLN A 8 0.17 -8.40 -12.13
C GLN A 8 -0.13 -7.02 -11.57
N VAL A 9 0.86 -6.14 -11.56
CA VAL A 9 0.68 -4.72 -11.21
C VAL A 9 -0.29 -4.05 -12.17
N GLY A 10 -1.22 -3.28 -11.65
CA GLY A 10 -2.26 -2.61 -12.44
C GLY A 10 -3.56 -3.42 -12.60
N THR A 11 -3.79 -4.42 -11.77
CA THR A 11 -5.01 -5.24 -11.77
C THR A 11 -5.72 -5.20 -10.43
N THR A 12 -7.04 -5.06 -10.42
CA THR A 12 -7.85 -5.13 -9.19
C THR A 12 -8.09 -6.58 -8.80
N VAL A 13 -7.97 -6.91 -7.52
CA VAL A 13 -8.16 -8.26 -7.01
C VAL A 13 -9.64 -8.52 -6.74
N ARG A 14 -10.25 -9.43 -7.52
CA ARG A 14 -11.58 -9.96 -7.22
C ARG A 14 -11.48 -11.48 -7.06
N ARG A 15 -11.70 -12.02 -5.84
CA ARG A 15 -11.68 -13.47 -5.55
C ARG A 15 -10.47 -14.21 -6.17
N GLY A 16 -9.27 -13.64 -6.05
CA GLY A 16 -8.08 -14.19 -6.69
C GLY A 16 -8.06 -14.05 -8.22
N ARG A 17 -8.96 -13.29 -8.81
CA ARG A 17 -8.94 -12.89 -10.22
C ARG A 17 -8.53 -11.43 -10.33
N TYR A 18 -7.66 -11.15 -11.28
CA TYR A 18 -7.17 -9.82 -11.58
C TYR A 18 -8.05 -9.18 -12.66
N THR A 19 -8.42 -7.91 -12.48
CA THR A 19 -9.01 -7.07 -13.51
C THR A 19 -7.94 -6.12 -14.06
N ASN A 20 -8.20 -5.47 -15.19
CA ASN A 20 -7.25 -4.52 -15.79
C ASN A 20 -7.28 -3.12 -15.15
N ASP A 21 -8.06 -2.94 -14.11
CA ASP A 21 -8.16 -1.64 -13.42
C ASP A 21 -6.89 -1.37 -12.59
N PRO A 22 -6.42 -0.13 -12.51
CA PRO A 22 -5.27 0.24 -11.69
C PRO A 22 -5.56 0.02 -10.20
N PHE A 23 -4.53 -0.29 -9.41
CA PHE A 23 -4.61 -0.45 -7.95
C PHE A 23 -4.67 0.88 -7.19
N PHE A 24 -4.70 1.98 -7.86
CA PHE A 24 -4.59 3.33 -7.33
C PHE A 24 -5.63 4.26 -7.93
N ALA A 25 -5.84 5.40 -7.29
CA ALA A 25 -6.67 6.47 -7.79
C ALA A 25 -6.06 7.84 -7.46
N PHE A 26 -6.45 8.86 -8.19
CA PHE A 26 -6.12 10.26 -7.92
C PHE A 26 -7.14 11.18 -8.60
N THR A 27 -7.14 12.44 -8.19
CA THR A 27 -7.92 13.49 -8.85
C THR A 27 -6.99 14.44 -9.59
N TYR A 28 -7.31 14.78 -10.84
CA TYR A 28 -6.50 15.63 -11.70
C TYR A 28 -7.38 16.71 -12.34
N GLY A 29 -7.07 17.97 -12.07
CA GLY A 29 -7.90 19.10 -12.50
C GLY A 29 -9.36 18.99 -12.05
N GLY A 30 -9.61 18.46 -10.85
CA GLY A 30 -10.95 18.26 -10.29
C GLY A 30 -11.69 17.03 -10.81
N ARG A 31 -11.09 16.21 -11.68
CA ARG A 31 -11.71 14.99 -12.23
C ARG A 31 -11.06 13.74 -11.62
N PRO A 32 -11.82 12.71 -11.22
CA PRO A 32 -11.26 11.45 -10.74
C PRO A 32 -10.58 10.68 -11.88
N SER A 33 -9.48 10.00 -11.57
CA SER A 33 -8.70 9.23 -12.55
C SER A 33 -9.50 8.12 -13.26
N SER A 34 -10.55 7.60 -12.62
CA SER A 34 -11.49 6.65 -13.23
C SER A 34 -12.15 7.15 -14.52
N ASP A 35 -12.29 8.46 -14.67
CA ASP A 35 -13.00 9.08 -15.79
C ASP A 35 -12.14 9.24 -17.04
N PHE A 36 -10.81 9.19 -16.90
CA PHE A 36 -9.91 9.52 -18.01
C PHE A 36 -8.70 8.58 -18.15
N LEU A 37 -8.21 7.95 -17.07
CA LEU A 37 -6.94 7.24 -17.10
C LEU A 37 -6.92 6.09 -18.12
N SER A 38 -8.06 5.44 -18.37
CA SER A 38 -8.19 4.40 -19.40
C SER A 38 -8.07 4.93 -20.82
N SER A 39 -8.27 6.24 -21.05
CA SER A 39 -8.11 6.88 -22.35
C SER A 39 -6.68 7.36 -22.64
N TRP A 40 -5.82 7.40 -21.61
CA TRP A 40 -4.43 7.79 -21.78
C TRP A 40 -3.62 6.68 -22.44
N LYS A 41 -2.57 7.06 -23.17
CA LYS A 41 -1.60 6.09 -23.67
C LYS A 41 -0.97 5.39 -22.48
N SER A 42 -1.00 4.06 -22.49
CA SER A 42 -0.36 3.26 -21.45
C SER A 42 0.69 2.33 -22.03
N GLU A 43 1.81 2.20 -21.32
CA GLU A 43 2.89 1.26 -21.62
C GLU A 43 3.15 0.38 -20.42
N ARG A 44 3.38 -0.91 -20.66
CA ARG A 44 3.69 -1.88 -19.62
C ARG A 44 5.00 -2.59 -19.92
N THR A 45 5.86 -2.68 -18.92
CA THR A 45 7.09 -3.47 -18.98
C THR A 45 7.20 -4.41 -17.77
N ILE A 46 7.81 -5.57 -18.02
CA ILE A 46 8.14 -6.53 -16.96
C ILE A 46 9.62 -6.83 -17.11
N ARG A 47 10.38 -6.67 -16.03
CA ARG A 47 11.80 -6.93 -15.97
C ARG A 47 12.11 -7.91 -14.85
N ARG A 48 12.73 -9.03 -15.16
CA ARG A 48 13.23 -9.96 -14.14
C ARG A 48 14.43 -9.32 -13.43
N LEU A 49 14.32 -9.19 -12.11
CA LEU A 49 15.40 -8.67 -11.27
C LEU A 49 16.35 -9.79 -10.81
N ASP A 50 15.77 -10.91 -10.37
CA ASP A 50 16.47 -12.11 -9.93
C ASP A 50 15.53 -13.34 -9.96
N ASP A 51 15.91 -14.43 -9.32
CA ASP A 51 15.10 -15.66 -9.30
C ASP A 51 13.82 -15.54 -8.45
N ALA A 52 13.77 -14.56 -7.55
CA ALA A 52 12.65 -14.36 -6.63
C ALA A 52 11.79 -13.14 -6.98
N ARG A 53 12.22 -12.24 -7.89
CA ARG A 53 11.56 -10.95 -8.08
C ARG A 53 11.44 -10.53 -9.54
N ASN A 54 10.25 -10.05 -9.90
CA ASN A 54 10.00 -9.31 -11.13
C ASN A 54 9.65 -7.86 -10.80
N GLU A 55 10.14 -6.93 -11.60
CA GLU A 55 9.70 -5.53 -11.60
C GLU A 55 8.65 -5.35 -12.67
N HIS A 56 7.55 -4.74 -12.29
CA HIS A 56 6.45 -4.36 -13.18
C HIS A 56 6.38 -2.83 -13.23
N THR A 57 6.40 -2.26 -14.42
CA THR A 57 6.19 -0.82 -14.61
C THR A 57 5.02 -0.60 -15.54
N VAL A 58 4.08 0.24 -15.11
CA VAL A 58 2.97 0.72 -15.95
C VAL A 58 3.05 2.24 -15.98
N THR A 59 3.14 2.81 -17.16
CA THR A 59 3.25 4.25 -17.40
C THR A 59 2.02 4.73 -18.15
N TYR A 60 1.37 5.76 -17.66
CA TYR A 60 0.26 6.47 -18.31
C TYR A 60 0.74 7.87 -18.68
N THR A 61 0.41 8.33 -19.87
CA THR A 61 0.80 9.66 -20.37
C THR A 61 -0.44 10.45 -20.76
N ASP A 62 -0.63 11.61 -20.12
CA ASP A 62 -1.64 12.58 -20.54
C ASP A 62 -1.22 13.28 -21.84
N PRO A 63 -1.94 13.08 -22.93
CA PRO A 63 -1.57 13.71 -24.21
C PRO A 63 -1.78 15.23 -24.24
N ALA A 64 -2.54 15.78 -23.29
CA ALA A 64 -2.88 17.20 -23.25
C ALA A 64 -1.85 18.04 -22.47
N THR A 65 -1.37 17.53 -21.35
CA THR A 65 -0.50 18.32 -20.44
C THR A 65 0.92 17.77 -20.34
N GLY A 66 1.15 16.52 -20.76
CA GLY A 66 2.44 15.85 -20.59
C GLY A 66 2.65 15.28 -19.18
N LEU A 67 1.61 15.21 -18.35
CA LEU A 67 1.72 14.49 -17.07
C LEU A 67 1.97 13.00 -17.34
N ILE A 68 3.01 12.47 -16.72
CA ILE A 68 3.29 11.02 -16.67
C ILE A 68 2.92 10.50 -15.30
N VAL A 69 2.12 9.42 -15.24
CA VAL A 69 1.85 8.67 -14.03
C VAL A 69 2.44 7.27 -14.19
N ARG A 70 3.43 6.94 -13.38
CA ARG A 70 4.17 5.69 -13.44
C ARG A 70 4.00 4.89 -12.15
N SER A 71 3.43 3.69 -12.27
CA SER A 71 3.41 2.69 -11.20
C SER A 71 4.60 1.76 -11.37
N ALA A 72 5.54 1.79 -10.43
CA ALA A 72 6.69 0.88 -10.41
C ALA A 72 6.55 -0.07 -9.22
N GLY A 73 6.46 -1.37 -9.48
CA GLY A 73 6.20 -2.37 -8.45
C GLY A 73 7.08 -3.60 -8.55
N ILE A 74 7.18 -4.31 -7.45
CA ILE A 74 7.89 -5.60 -7.34
C ILE A 74 6.89 -6.70 -7.04
N GLU A 75 6.92 -7.74 -7.83
CA GLU A 75 6.25 -9.01 -7.57
C GLU A 75 7.27 -10.01 -7.00
N TYR A 76 6.95 -10.60 -5.86
CA TYR A 76 7.76 -11.63 -5.23
C TYR A 76 7.28 -13.03 -5.65
N LEU A 77 8.15 -13.82 -6.26
CA LEU A 77 7.79 -15.14 -6.78
C LEU A 77 7.83 -16.24 -5.70
N ASP A 78 8.54 -16.00 -4.62
CA ASP A 78 8.68 -16.90 -3.46
C ASP A 78 7.72 -16.58 -2.31
N PHE A 79 7.05 -15.42 -2.37
CA PHE A 79 6.02 -14.98 -1.42
C PHE A 79 4.81 -14.41 -2.18
N PRO A 80 3.58 -14.58 -1.66
CA PRO A 80 2.38 -14.00 -2.27
C PRO A 80 2.29 -12.48 -2.00
N THR A 81 3.32 -11.76 -2.39
CA THR A 81 3.53 -10.35 -2.04
C THR A 81 3.81 -9.53 -3.29
N ILE A 82 3.21 -8.34 -3.33
CA ILE A 82 3.54 -7.27 -4.26
C ILE A 82 3.72 -5.96 -3.50
N GLU A 83 4.58 -5.11 -4.03
CA GLU A 83 4.73 -3.72 -3.56
C GLU A 83 4.82 -2.80 -4.76
N TRP A 84 4.43 -1.54 -4.60
CA TRP A 84 4.59 -0.53 -5.64
C TRP A 84 4.65 0.88 -5.07
N THR A 85 5.18 1.79 -5.90
CA THR A 85 5.18 3.24 -5.68
C THR A 85 4.67 3.91 -6.95
N LEU A 86 3.87 4.96 -6.78
CA LEU A 86 3.46 5.82 -7.89
C LEU A 86 4.41 7.00 -7.99
N TYR A 87 4.70 7.39 -9.22
CA TYR A 87 5.46 8.60 -9.56
C TYR A 87 4.59 9.45 -10.49
N PHE A 88 4.60 10.75 -10.24
CA PHE A 88 3.91 11.75 -11.04
C PHE A 88 4.97 12.73 -11.53
N GLU A 89 5.17 12.81 -12.84
CA GLU A 89 6.19 13.64 -13.47
C GLU A 89 5.56 14.59 -14.48
N ASN A 90 5.90 15.87 -14.41
CA ASN A 90 5.49 16.86 -15.40
C ASN A 90 6.56 16.96 -16.50
N THR A 91 6.30 16.34 -17.65
CA THR A 91 7.15 16.46 -18.85
C THR A 91 6.68 17.57 -19.81
N GLY A 92 5.62 18.28 -19.46
CA GLY A 92 5.10 19.41 -20.23
C GLY A 92 5.92 20.67 -20.05
N VAL A 93 5.44 21.75 -20.68
CA VAL A 93 6.10 23.08 -20.68
C VAL A 93 5.42 24.10 -19.77
N ALA A 94 4.34 23.72 -19.09
CA ALA A 94 3.56 24.53 -18.17
C ALA A 94 3.26 23.72 -16.90
N ASP A 95 2.86 24.42 -15.83
CA ASP A 95 2.40 23.78 -14.59
C ASP A 95 1.23 22.82 -14.86
N THR A 96 1.21 21.69 -14.16
CA THR A 96 0.09 20.77 -14.27
C THR A 96 -1.19 21.37 -13.67
N PRO A 97 -2.38 20.96 -14.10
CA PRO A 97 -3.56 21.03 -13.26
C PRO A 97 -3.31 20.44 -11.87
N ILE A 98 -4.15 20.81 -10.90
CA ILE A 98 -4.02 20.33 -9.52
C ILE A 98 -4.13 18.82 -9.47
N LEU A 99 -3.14 18.19 -8.84
CA LEU A 99 -3.14 16.79 -8.40
C LEU A 99 -3.63 16.74 -6.96
N SER A 100 -4.64 15.94 -6.67
CA SER A 100 -5.20 15.81 -5.33
C SER A 100 -5.74 14.40 -5.08
N ASP A 101 -6.05 14.10 -3.81
CA ASP A 101 -6.62 12.81 -3.37
C ASP A 101 -5.88 11.59 -3.94
N ILE A 102 -4.55 11.62 -3.85
CA ILE A 102 -3.72 10.53 -4.36
C ILE A 102 -3.82 9.33 -3.42
N GLN A 103 -4.52 8.30 -3.87
CA GLN A 103 -4.65 7.02 -3.20
C GLN A 103 -3.63 6.05 -3.80
N ALA A 104 -2.55 5.76 -3.07
CA ALA A 104 -1.54 4.80 -3.50
C ALA A 104 -2.12 3.37 -3.60
N ILE A 105 -3.12 3.07 -2.78
CA ILE A 105 -4.01 1.91 -2.89
C ILE A 105 -5.45 2.40 -3.09
N ASP A 106 -6.13 1.86 -4.09
CA ASP A 106 -7.59 1.91 -4.24
C ASP A 106 -8.02 0.58 -4.86
N ILE A 107 -8.36 -0.37 -4.02
CA ILE A 107 -8.75 -1.72 -4.44
C ILE A 107 -10.06 -2.13 -3.77
N ARG A 108 -10.76 -3.07 -4.41
CA ARG A 108 -11.89 -3.76 -3.83
C ARG A 108 -11.61 -5.26 -3.78
N ILE A 109 -11.66 -5.83 -2.58
CA ILE A 109 -11.58 -7.28 -2.35
C ILE A 109 -12.97 -7.83 -2.10
N GLU A 110 -13.16 -9.11 -2.43
CA GLU A 110 -14.43 -9.83 -2.21
C GLU A 110 -14.15 -11.07 -1.38
N ARG A 111 -14.94 -11.27 -0.33
CA ARG A 111 -14.94 -12.50 0.45
C ARG A 111 -15.87 -13.54 -0.16
N ASN A 112 -15.70 -14.79 0.25
CA ASN A 112 -16.69 -15.85 0.04
C ASN A 112 -17.97 -15.56 0.84
N ASP A 113 -19.05 -16.28 0.53
CA ASP A 113 -20.39 -15.99 1.06
C ASP A 113 -20.53 -16.21 2.57
N ALA A 114 -19.62 -16.96 3.21
CA ALA A 114 -19.64 -17.23 4.64
C ALA A 114 -18.74 -16.26 5.43
N GLY A 115 -19.20 -15.81 6.59
CA GLY A 115 -18.45 -14.98 7.53
C GLY A 115 -18.42 -13.49 7.17
N GLU A 116 -17.57 -12.72 7.84
CA GLU A 116 -17.41 -11.29 7.64
C GLU A 116 -15.91 -10.94 7.62
N PHE A 117 -15.56 -9.74 7.13
CA PHE A 117 -14.21 -9.21 7.25
C PHE A 117 -13.91 -8.83 8.69
N THR A 118 -12.70 -9.17 9.14
CA THR A 118 -12.14 -8.71 10.40
C THR A 118 -10.88 -7.90 10.10
N LEU A 119 -10.87 -6.65 10.54
CA LEU A 119 -9.72 -5.76 10.45
C LEU A 119 -8.88 -5.88 11.73
N HIS A 120 -7.67 -6.40 11.61
CA HIS A 120 -6.66 -6.37 12.65
C HIS A 120 -5.79 -5.13 12.44
N ARG A 121 -5.77 -4.24 13.40
CA ARG A 121 -4.96 -3.02 13.40
C ARG A 121 -4.29 -2.80 14.74
N HIS A 122 -3.40 -1.84 14.83
CA HIS A 122 -2.69 -1.51 16.06
C HIS A 122 -2.73 0.00 16.32
N THR A 123 -2.79 0.36 17.60
CA THR A 123 -2.39 1.70 18.05
C THR A 123 -0.96 1.95 17.58
N GLY A 124 -0.65 3.18 17.25
CA GLY A 124 0.73 3.58 16.99
C GLY A 124 1.51 3.80 18.30
N ASP A 125 2.66 4.42 18.16
CA ASP A 125 3.43 4.84 19.34
C ASP A 125 2.81 6.10 19.94
N ILE A 126 2.42 6.00 21.21
CA ILE A 126 1.89 7.10 22.02
C ILE A 126 2.76 7.36 23.27
N CYS A 127 3.95 6.74 23.33
CA CYS A 127 4.87 6.80 24.47
C CYS A 127 4.22 6.37 25.79
N ALA A 128 3.37 5.33 25.75
CA ALA A 128 2.62 4.79 26.88
C ALA A 128 2.60 3.25 26.81
N PRO A 129 2.20 2.56 27.90
CA PRO A 129 2.07 1.10 27.90
C PRO A 129 1.14 0.55 26.81
N GLU A 130 0.19 1.35 26.34
CA GLU A 130 -0.79 1.04 25.29
C GLU A 130 -0.24 1.23 23.88
N SER A 131 1.03 1.65 23.72
CA SER A 131 1.69 1.73 22.41
C SER A 131 1.66 0.36 21.74
N TYR A 132 1.29 0.37 20.43
CA TYR A 132 1.16 -0.83 19.60
C TYR A 132 0.12 -1.86 20.07
N GLN A 133 -0.84 -1.46 20.89
CA GLN A 133 -1.94 -2.34 21.32
C GLN A 133 -2.73 -2.84 20.10
N PRO A 134 -3.00 -4.16 20.00
CA PRO A 134 -3.81 -4.72 18.94
C PRO A 134 -5.30 -4.42 19.13
N HIS A 135 -5.98 -4.20 18.00
CA HIS A 135 -7.43 -4.04 17.92
C HIS A 135 -7.99 -4.97 16.84
N LEU A 136 -9.15 -5.56 17.11
CA LEU A 136 -9.91 -6.36 16.16
C LEU A 136 -11.26 -5.70 15.94
N GLU A 137 -11.59 -5.44 14.68
CA GLU A 137 -12.84 -4.82 14.28
C GLU A 137 -13.53 -5.70 13.23
N THR A 138 -14.69 -6.26 13.56
CA THR A 138 -15.55 -6.87 12.54
C THR A 138 -16.19 -5.75 11.70
N MET A 139 -16.21 -5.92 10.40
CA MET A 139 -16.71 -4.93 9.45
C MET A 139 -18.09 -5.32 8.90
N PRO A 140 -19.20 -4.97 9.58
CA PRO A 140 -20.54 -5.31 9.09
C PRO A 140 -20.85 -4.53 7.81
N PRO A 141 -21.87 -4.97 7.03
CA PRO A 141 -22.32 -4.26 5.83
C PRO A 141 -22.53 -2.77 6.07
N LYS A 142 -22.08 -1.93 5.14
CA LYS A 142 -22.14 -0.44 5.18
C LYS A 142 -21.27 0.21 6.26
N SER A 143 -20.42 -0.55 6.95
CA SER A 143 -19.48 0.05 7.89
C SER A 143 -18.31 0.70 7.15
N GLU A 144 -17.76 1.72 7.78
CA GLU A 144 -16.59 2.44 7.30
C GLU A 144 -15.66 2.74 8.48
N THR A 145 -14.36 2.49 8.29
CA THR A 145 -13.32 2.81 9.26
C THR A 145 -12.26 3.66 8.58
N HIS A 146 -11.97 4.83 9.16
CA HIS A 146 -10.89 5.72 8.73
C HIS A 146 -9.80 5.73 9.80
N ILE A 147 -8.56 5.55 9.38
CA ILE A 147 -7.38 5.49 10.26
C ILE A 147 -6.30 6.38 9.66
N ALA A 148 -5.76 7.27 10.50
CA ALA A 148 -4.64 8.13 10.13
C ALA A 148 -3.69 8.26 11.32
N ASN A 149 -2.41 8.47 11.04
CA ASN A 149 -1.48 8.89 12.09
C ASN A 149 -1.69 10.37 12.42
N THR A 150 -1.16 10.81 13.56
CA THR A 150 -1.19 12.20 14.00
C THR A 150 0.22 12.75 14.14
N GLY A 151 0.39 14.07 14.09
CA GLY A 151 1.67 14.74 14.38
C GLY A 151 2.82 14.47 13.40
N GLY A 152 2.54 13.96 12.18
CA GLY A 152 3.50 13.83 11.09
C GLY A 152 4.53 12.71 11.21
N ARG A 153 4.57 11.95 12.30
CA ARG A 153 5.39 10.75 12.42
C ARG A 153 4.61 9.52 11.96
N PRO A 154 5.21 8.60 11.18
CA PRO A 154 4.45 7.53 10.50
C PRO A 154 3.72 6.57 11.43
N THR A 155 4.18 6.43 12.66
CA THR A 155 3.60 5.50 13.66
C THR A 155 2.99 6.20 14.86
N GLN A 156 2.81 7.52 14.83
CA GLN A 156 2.18 8.21 15.94
C GLN A 156 0.67 7.98 15.94
N SER A 157 0.13 7.49 17.07
CA SER A 157 -1.29 7.18 17.31
C SER A 157 -1.89 6.04 16.48
N ALA A 158 -1.39 5.75 15.29
CA ALA A 158 -1.81 4.66 14.44
C ALA A 158 -0.60 3.99 13.77
N PHE A 159 -0.68 2.69 13.54
CA PHE A 159 0.37 1.91 12.90
C PHE A 159 -0.04 1.52 11.48
N PRO A 160 0.78 1.81 10.43
CA PRO A 160 0.41 1.69 9.03
C PRO A 160 0.46 0.23 8.52
N TYR A 161 0.01 -0.69 9.31
CA TYR A 161 -0.02 -2.12 9.05
C TYR A 161 -1.40 -2.66 9.39
N PHE A 162 -2.07 -3.25 8.41
CA PHE A 162 -3.44 -3.75 8.50
C PHE A 162 -3.47 -5.19 8.03
N ASN A 163 -4.13 -6.07 8.78
CA ASN A 163 -4.42 -7.42 8.33
C ASN A 163 -5.94 -7.54 8.21
N ILE A 164 -6.42 -7.76 7.02
CA ILE A 164 -7.83 -7.95 6.69
C ILE A 164 -8.05 -9.45 6.50
N GLU A 165 -8.72 -10.07 7.45
CA GLU A 165 -9.02 -11.51 7.48
C GLU A 165 -10.47 -11.75 7.11
N TRP A 166 -10.72 -12.81 6.34
CA TRP A 166 -12.05 -13.40 6.12
C TRP A 166 -11.89 -14.92 6.06
N PRO A 167 -12.98 -15.72 6.16
CA PRO A 167 -12.87 -17.16 6.38
C PRO A 167 -11.91 -17.87 5.41
N GLY A 168 -10.82 -18.41 5.97
CA GLY A 168 -9.84 -19.22 5.27
C GLY A 168 -8.74 -18.48 4.51
N GLU A 169 -8.78 -17.15 4.44
CA GLU A 169 -7.78 -16.35 3.72
C GLU A 169 -7.76 -14.89 4.20
N GLY A 170 -6.85 -14.09 3.69
CA GLY A 170 -6.78 -12.67 4.00
C GLY A 170 -5.70 -11.94 3.24
N LEU A 171 -5.54 -10.66 3.61
CA LEU A 171 -4.65 -9.71 2.99
C LEU A 171 -3.97 -8.84 4.07
N ILE A 172 -2.64 -8.83 4.07
CA ILE A 172 -1.87 -7.79 4.77
C ILE A 172 -1.70 -6.60 3.83
N CYS A 173 -2.04 -5.41 4.31
CA CYS A 173 -1.91 -4.13 3.61
C CYS A 173 -1.05 -3.19 4.45
N VAL A 174 0.01 -2.63 3.84
CA VAL A 174 0.94 -1.73 4.53
C VAL A 174 1.15 -0.46 3.73
N VAL A 175 1.16 0.68 4.42
CA VAL A 175 1.48 1.99 3.87
C VAL A 175 2.85 2.40 4.38
N SER A 176 3.88 2.35 3.52
CA SER A 176 5.24 2.73 3.87
C SER A 176 5.49 4.20 3.49
N TRP A 177 5.25 5.07 4.45
CA TRP A 177 5.44 6.52 4.32
C TRP A 177 6.06 7.10 5.58
N ALA A 178 7.04 7.98 5.42
CA ALA A 178 7.75 8.60 6.54
C ALA A 178 7.02 9.79 7.18
N GLY A 179 5.84 10.14 6.66
CA GLY A 179 5.04 11.29 7.09
C GLY A 179 3.58 10.93 7.39
N GLN A 180 2.70 11.90 7.15
CA GLN A 180 1.26 11.77 7.36
C GLN A 180 0.62 10.90 6.29
N TRP A 181 -0.10 9.87 6.69
CA TRP A 181 -0.85 8.94 5.85
C TRP A 181 -2.27 8.74 6.38
N ALA A 182 -3.15 8.24 5.52
CA ALA A 182 -4.47 7.80 5.91
C ALA A 182 -4.85 6.50 5.17
N ALA A 183 -5.69 5.69 5.80
CA ALA A 183 -6.28 4.49 5.23
C ALA A 183 -7.78 4.45 5.54
N GLN A 184 -8.58 4.05 4.57
CA GLN A 184 -10.02 3.93 4.65
C GLN A 184 -10.43 2.51 4.22
N PHE A 185 -11.31 1.91 5.00
CA PHE A 185 -11.88 0.59 4.79
C PHE A 185 -13.39 0.74 4.73
N ALA A 186 -14.00 0.53 3.56
CA ALA A 186 -15.42 0.72 3.33
C ALA A 186 -16.08 -0.59 2.89
N ARG A 187 -16.94 -1.14 3.72
CA ARG A 187 -17.69 -2.37 3.49
C ARG A 187 -18.96 -2.05 2.69
N ASP A 188 -19.17 -2.72 1.56
CA ASP A 188 -20.41 -2.58 0.79
C ASP A 188 -21.60 -3.38 1.40
N GLU A 189 -22.74 -3.36 0.74
CA GLU A 189 -23.93 -4.12 1.18
C GLU A 189 -23.84 -5.62 0.88
N ALA A 190 -23.00 -6.01 -0.10
CA ALA A 190 -22.89 -7.39 -0.56
C ALA A 190 -21.71 -8.13 0.12
N ASN A 191 -20.62 -8.38 -0.57
CA ASN A 191 -19.49 -9.18 -0.08
C ASN A 191 -18.14 -8.50 -0.28
N GLY A 192 -18.11 -7.21 -0.62
CA GLY A 192 -16.89 -6.47 -0.95
C GLY A 192 -16.44 -5.54 0.16
N LEU A 193 -15.14 -5.33 0.25
CA LEU A 193 -14.47 -4.32 1.04
C LEU A 193 -13.58 -3.49 0.12
N ARG A 194 -13.80 -2.18 0.08
CA ARG A 194 -12.91 -1.23 -0.59
C ARG A 194 -11.85 -0.76 0.40
N ILE A 195 -10.60 -0.76 -0.05
CA ILE A 195 -9.44 -0.31 0.70
C ILE A 195 -8.83 0.85 -0.08
N ARG A 196 -8.74 2.01 0.55
CA ARG A 196 -8.08 3.20 0.02
C ARG A 196 -7.02 3.65 1.01
N ALA A 197 -5.80 3.92 0.52
CA ALA A 197 -4.76 4.47 1.38
C ALA A 197 -3.71 5.21 0.57
N GLY A 198 -3.11 6.21 1.22
CA GLY A 198 -2.07 7.02 0.62
C GLY A 198 -1.54 8.08 1.56
N GLN A 199 -0.90 9.08 1.03
CA GLN A 199 -0.57 10.30 1.76
C GLN A 199 -1.85 11.06 2.04
N GLU A 200 -2.05 11.45 3.29
CA GLU A 200 -3.20 12.30 3.65
C GLU A 200 -3.04 13.69 3.04
N LEU A 201 -4.15 14.26 2.54
CA LEU A 201 -4.25 15.64 2.07
C LEU A 201 -3.23 16.03 0.98
N THR A 202 -3.26 15.33 -0.15
CA THR A 202 -2.51 15.77 -1.34
C THR A 202 -3.30 16.83 -2.10
N HIS A 203 -2.66 17.98 -2.41
CA HIS A 203 -3.23 19.07 -3.23
C HIS A 203 -2.12 19.97 -3.72
N PHE A 204 -1.63 19.77 -4.94
CA PHE A 204 -0.49 20.49 -5.49
C PHE A 204 -0.48 20.50 -7.03
N THR A 205 0.34 21.36 -7.63
CA THR A 205 0.74 21.33 -9.04
C THR A 205 2.21 20.89 -9.13
N LEU A 206 2.61 20.38 -10.28
CA LEU A 206 4.00 20.13 -10.63
C LEU A 206 4.45 21.15 -11.65
N HIS A 207 5.58 21.83 -11.41
CA HIS A 207 6.24 22.65 -12.40
C HIS A 207 6.91 21.78 -13.48
N PRO A 208 7.21 22.32 -14.67
CA PRO A 208 7.92 21.58 -15.71
C PRO A 208 9.20 20.92 -15.19
N GLY A 209 9.35 19.61 -15.42
CA GLY A 209 10.49 18.80 -15.00
C GLY A 209 10.44 18.29 -13.55
N GLU A 210 9.40 18.61 -12.78
CA GLU A 210 9.25 18.09 -11.41
C GLU A 210 8.65 16.67 -11.41
N GLU A 211 9.20 15.84 -10.54
CA GLU A 211 8.66 14.51 -10.20
C GLU A 211 8.40 14.41 -8.69
N VAL A 212 7.26 13.84 -8.31
CA VAL A 212 6.93 13.46 -6.93
C VAL A 212 6.51 12.00 -6.86
N ARG A 213 6.59 11.39 -5.68
CA ARG A 213 6.15 10.02 -5.47
C ARG A 213 5.08 9.89 -4.37
N SER A 214 4.26 8.86 -4.48
CA SER A 214 3.36 8.42 -3.43
C SER A 214 4.10 7.66 -2.31
N PRO A 215 3.45 7.34 -1.18
CA PRO A 215 3.85 6.23 -0.34
C PRO A 215 4.11 4.97 -1.16
N MET A 216 5.11 4.16 -0.76
CA MET A 216 5.18 2.78 -1.19
C MET A 216 4.12 1.98 -0.44
N VAL A 217 3.45 1.09 -1.12
CA VAL A 217 2.42 0.22 -0.53
C VAL A 217 2.77 -1.24 -0.76
N VAL A 218 2.38 -2.10 0.19
CA VAL A 218 2.63 -3.54 0.13
C VAL A 218 1.32 -4.28 0.33
N LEU A 219 1.04 -5.25 -0.53
CA LEU A 219 -0.03 -6.22 -0.36
C LEU A 219 0.56 -7.62 -0.28
N GLN A 220 0.21 -8.36 0.79
CA GLN A 220 0.59 -9.75 0.94
C GLN A 220 -0.65 -10.60 1.18
N PHE A 221 -0.98 -11.47 0.24
CA PHE A 221 -2.11 -12.39 0.34
C PHE A 221 -1.72 -13.64 1.12
N TYR A 222 -2.69 -14.24 1.81
CA TYR A 222 -2.45 -15.49 2.52
C TYR A 222 -3.70 -16.39 2.52
N LYS A 223 -3.48 -17.70 2.72
CA LYS A 223 -4.50 -18.68 3.04
C LYS A 223 -4.28 -19.18 4.46
N GLY A 224 -5.37 -19.40 5.20
CA GLY A 224 -5.35 -19.76 6.61
C GLY A 224 -5.76 -18.58 7.50
N ASP A 225 -5.26 -18.54 8.70
CA ASP A 225 -5.60 -17.57 9.74
C ASP A 225 -4.59 -16.40 9.83
N TRP A 226 -4.92 -15.40 10.65
CA TRP A 226 -4.09 -14.24 10.91
C TRP A 226 -2.71 -14.59 11.48
N LEU A 227 -2.59 -15.67 12.28
CA LEU A 227 -1.30 -16.10 12.85
C LEU A 227 -0.36 -16.61 11.76
N ARG A 228 -0.90 -17.38 10.80
CA ARG A 228 -0.16 -17.80 9.62
C ARG A 228 0.27 -16.59 8.80
N ALA A 229 -0.61 -15.61 8.63
CA ALA A 229 -0.29 -14.35 7.94
C ALA A 229 0.93 -13.66 8.53
N GLN A 230 0.96 -13.48 9.87
CA GLN A 230 2.09 -12.88 10.58
C GLN A 230 3.40 -13.66 10.34
N ASN A 231 3.33 -14.99 10.29
CA ASN A 231 4.52 -15.80 10.03
C ASN A 231 5.00 -15.70 8.58
N VAL A 232 4.09 -15.59 7.60
CA VAL A 232 4.46 -15.35 6.19
C VAL A 232 5.08 -13.98 6.03
N TRP A 233 4.49 -12.94 6.64
CA TRP A 233 5.01 -11.57 6.66
C TRP A 233 6.43 -11.51 7.23
N ARG A 234 6.66 -12.07 8.42
CA ARG A 234 7.98 -12.07 9.06
C ARG A 234 9.04 -12.78 8.21
N ARG A 235 8.70 -13.91 7.56
CA ARG A 235 9.63 -14.61 6.67
C ARG A 235 9.97 -13.79 5.43
N TRP A 236 8.98 -13.12 4.83
CA TRP A 236 9.21 -12.21 3.71
C TRP A 236 10.11 -11.03 4.11
N MET A 237 9.82 -10.38 5.24
CA MET A 237 10.66 -9.30 5.78
C MET A 237 12.10 -9.78 5.99
N PHE A 238 12.27 -10.97 6.56
CA PHE A 238 13.58 -11.55 6.79
C PHE A 238 14.34 -11.86 5.49
N ALA A 239 13.65 -12.37 4.48
CA ALA A 239 14.26 -12.74 3.20
C ALA A 239 14.66 -11.52 2.36
N HIS A 240 13.79 -10.50 2.29
CA HIS A 240 13.88 -9.42 1.31
C HIS A 240 14.13 -8.02 1.88
N ASN A 241 13.80 -7.77 3.15
CA ASN A 241 13.81 -6.41 3.71
C ASN A 241 14.83 -6.17 4.84
N LEU A 242 15.41 -7.23 5.41
CA LEU A 242 16.44 -7.03 6.43
C LEU A 242 17.72 -6.43 5.81
N PRO A 243 18.29 -5.38 6.43
CA PRO A 243 19.55 -4.82 6.01
C PRO A 243 20.67 -5.89 6.00
N ARG A 244 21.47 -5.87 4.95
CA ARG A 244 22.61 -6.78 4.76
C ARG A 244 23.89 -5.99 4.47
N PRO A 245 24.47 -5.29 5.47
CA PRO A 245 25.71 -4.54 5.29
C PRO A 245 26.82 -5.44 4.76
N GLY A 246 27.43 -5.06 3.62
CA GLY A 246 28.44 -5.91 2.95
C GLY A 246 27.91 -7.26 2.48
N GLY A 247 26.57 -7.39 2.21
CA GLY A 247 25.93 -8.62 1.75
C GLY A 247 25.71 -9.68 2.84
N LYS A 248 26.06 -9.40 4.10
CA LYS A 248 25.94 -10.36 5.22
C LYS A 248 24.72 -10.05 6.10
N PRO A 249 24.04 -11.08 6.67
CA PRO A 249 23.00 -10.86 7.65
C PRO A 249 23.50 -10.02 8.83
N LEU A 250 22.65 -9.10 9.31
CA LEU A 250 22.94 -8.30 10.49
C LEU A 250 22.99 -9.21 11.72
N LYS A 251 24.06 -9.12 12.51
CA LYS A 251 24.12 -9.80 13.81
C LYS A 251 23.25 -9.03 14.81
N PRO A 252 22.71 -9.71 15.84
CA PRO A 252 22.02 -9.03 16.93
C PRO A 252 22.90 -7.91 17.53
N GLN A 253 22.32 -6.75 17.72
CA GLN A 253 22.98 -5.59 18.30
C GLN A 253 22.23 -5.15 19.55
N SER A 254 22.99 -4.76 20.57
CA SER A 254 22.44 -4.12 21.76
C SER A 254 22.69 -2.62 21.64
N SER A 255 21.68 -1.83 21.91
CA SER A 255 21.78 -0.37 21.97
C SER A 255 21.17 0.14 23.26
N LEU A 256 21.73 1.22 23.80
CA LEU A 256 21.22 1.93 24.95
C LEU A 256 20.98 3.39 24.57
N CYS A 257 19.76 3.88 24.79
CA CYS A 257 19.45 5.30 24.67
C CYS A 257 19.54 5.95 26.05
N THR A 258 20.48 6.86 26.23
CA THR A 258 20.68 7.57 27.52
C THR A 258 20.16 9.01 27.50
N GLY A 259 19.70 9.51 26.34
CA GLY A 259 19.46 10.95 26.11
C GLY A 259 18.30 11.57 26.89
N ASN A 260 17.36 10.76 27.40
CA ASN A 260 16.14 11.28 28.04
C ASN A 260 16.00 10.93 29.51
N TYR A 261 17.03 10.35 30.15
CA TYR A 261 16.92 9.79 31.49
C TYR A 261 17.80 10.49 32.55
N TYR A 262 18.40 11.63 32.21
CA TYR A 262 19.10 12.45 33.22
C TYR A 262 18.20 13.62 33.63
N PRO A 263 17.60 13.59 34.84
CA PRO A 263 17.04 14.81 35.40
C PRO A 263 18.20 15.81 35.57
N ASN A 264 18.02 17.02 35.11
CA ASN A 264 18.90 18.16 35.40
C ASN A 264 18.95 18.42 36.91
#